data_f7c01df32ad6110ed98f1f57a920192b
#
_entry.id   f7c01df32ad6110ed98f1f57a920192b
#
_cell.length_a   1.000
_cell.length_b   1.000
_cell.length_c   1.000
_cell.angle_alpha   90.00
_cell.angle_beta   90.00
_cell.angle_gamma   90.00
#
_symmetry.space_group_name_H-M   'P 1'
#
loop_
_entity.id
_entity.type
_entity.pdbx_description
1 polymer ?
#
loop_
_entity_poly.entity_id
_entity_poly.type
_entity_poly.pdbx_seq_one_letter_code
_entity_poly.pdbx_strand_id
1 'polypeptide(L)'
;MKIKAALIAVSAAALLAACSQPADTAGAPTTDAASTAPVALKATSGVYVMDPTHASLQWSLPHNSISNYTARFNKFDAKITLDTANLANSMVEATIDPASVDANYQGDYVGTHAATGFKSWSEDIAKNKVFLNATAFPQITFKSTKVELTGTRTAKVTGDLTFLGVTKPVTLDATFNGDLEKHPFVPAPAIGFSAEGKFKRTDFGMALGPVGDEVTIRFDAEFIKEVAPAAPAAPAA
;
A
#
# COMPACT_ATOMS: atom_id res chain seq x y z
N MET A 1 -27.17 55.48 19.74
CA MET A 1 -26.40 56.26 18.76
C MET A 1 -26.58 55.61 17.40
N LYS A 2 -27.37 56.23 16.51
CA LYS A 2 -27.80 55.72 15.21
C LYS A 2 -26.79 56.16 14.15
N ILE A 3 -26.14 55.25 13.44
CA ILE A 3 -25.29 55.56 12.30
C ILE A 3 -26.03 55.13 11.02
N LYS A 4 -26.26 56.11 10.17
CA LYS A 4 -27.02 56.01 8.91
C LYS A 4 -26.12 55.48 7.82
N ALA A 5 -26.65 54.53 7.03
CA ALA A 5 -26.06 54.05 5.80
C ALA A 5 -26.17 55.11 4.67
N ALA A 6 -25.15 55.33 3.91
CA ALA A 6 -25.18 56.10 2.68
C ALA A 6 -24.89 55.15 1.48
N LEU A 7 -25.91 54.97 0.64
CA LEU A 7 -25.75 54.34 -0.68
C LEU A 7 -25.15 55.36 -1.65
N ILE A 8 -24.10 54.97 -2.35
CA ILE A 8 -23.61 55.66 -3.55
C ILE A 8 -23.81 54.72 -4.73
N ALA A 9 -24.71 55.08 -5.62
CA ALA A 9 -24.91 54.45 -6.91
C ALA A 9 -24.00 55.14 -7.93
N VAL A 10 -23.12 54.41 -8.57
CA VAL A 10 -22.37 54.87 -9.75
C VAL A 10 -22.80 54.08 -10.97
N SER A 11 -23.53 54.72 -11.83
CA SER A 11 -23.87 54.23 -13.16
C SER A 11 -22.72 54.48 -14.13
N ALA A 12 -22.16 53.43 -14.71
CA ALA A 12 -21.24 53.57 -15.86
C ALA A 12 -21.82 52.78 -17.04
N ALA A 13 -22.31 53.50 -18.03
CA ALA A 13 -22.65 52.99 -19.33
C ALA A 13 -21.36 52.75 -20.12
N ALA A 14 -21.08 51.56 -20.59
CA ALA A 14 -19.98 51.28 -21.51
C ALA A 14 -20.56 50.69 -22.82
N LEU A 15 -20.18 51.32 -23.91
CA LEU A 15 -20.55 51.00 -25.28
C LEU A 15 -20.09 49.61 -25.74
N LEU A 16 -20.99 48.85 -26.32
CA LEU A 16 -20.68 47.64 -27.09
C LEU A 16 -20.09 48.04 -28.46
N ALA A 17 -18.82 47.80 -28.66
CA ALA A 17 -18.22 47.67 -29.98
C ALA A 17 -18.11 46.19 -30.34
N ALA A 18 -18.93 45.72 -31.22
CA ALA A 18 -18.86 44.38 -31.77
C ALA A 18 -17.69 44.30 -32.78
N CYS A 19 -16.62 43.64 -32.43
CA CYS A 19 -15.65 43.10 -33.37
C CYS A 19 -15.96 41.64 -33.60
N SER A 20 -16.50 41.31 -34.76
CA SER A 20 -16.62 39.94 -35.25
C SER A 20 -15.24 39.41 -35.63
N GLN A 21 -14.69 38.52 -34.79
CA GLN A 21 -13.58 37.67 -35.18
C GLN A 21 -14.13 36.34 -35.75
N PRO A 22 -13.49 35.78 -36.80
CA PRO A 22 -13.86 34.47 -37.31
C PRO A 22 -13.60 33.40 -36.21
N ALA A 23 -14.56 32.49 -36.04
CA ALA A 23 -14.44 31.38 -35.15
C ALA A 23 -13.34 30.44 -35.68
N ASP A 24 -12.15 30.49 -35.03
CA ASP A 24 -11.21 29.39 -35.11
C ASP A 24 -11.90 28.18 -34.45
N THR A 25 -12.16 27.15 -35.22
CA THR A 25 -12.55 25.84 -34.73
C THR A 25 -11.37 25.27 -33.94
N ALA A 26 -11.29 25.63 -32.65
CA ALA A 26 -10.41 24.94 -31.72
C ALA A 26 -10.85 23.47 -31.71
N GLY A 27 -10.02 22.61 -32.30
CA GLY A 27 -10.19 21.16 -32.25
C GLY A 27 -10.38 20.76 -30.77
N ALA A 28 -11.41 19.97 -30.50
CA ALA A 28 -11.60 19.39 -29.19
C ALA A 28 -10.27 18.74 -28.75
N PRO A 29 -9.87 18.90 -27.46
CA PRO A 29 -8.70 18.20 -26.97
C PRO A 29 -8.95 16.71 -27.18
N THR A 30 -8.16 16.11 -28.07
CA THR A 30 -8.06 14.65 -28.13
C THR A 30 -7.54 14.22 -26.76
N THR A 31 -8.39 13.64 -25.95
CA THR A 31 -7.96 12.87 -24.80
C THR A 31 -7.14 11.72 -25.36
N ASP A 32 -5.83 11.87 -25.41
CA ASP A 32 -4.93 10.74 -25.61
C ASP A 32 -5.34 9.70 -24.56
N ALA A 33 -5.91 8.60 -25.01
CA ALA A 33 -6.13 7.44 -24.17
C ALA A 33 -4.74 7.05 -23.64
N ALA A 34 -4.51 7.28 -22.34
CA ALA A 34 -3.25 6.92 -21.72
C ALA A 34 -2.95 5.47 -22.09
N SER A 35 -1.78 5.23 -22.69
CA SER A 35 -1.35 3.89 -23.05
C SER A 35 -1.45 2.99 -21.83
N THR A 36 -2.21 1.91 -21.92
CA THR A 36 -2.30 0.90 -20.86
C THR A 36 -1.23 -0.18 -21.03
N ALA A 37 -0.41 -0.08 -22.07
CA ALA A 37 0.68 -1.02 -22.30
C ALA A 37 1.70 -0.93 -21.15
N PRO A 38 2.09 -2.06 -20.55
CA PRO A 38 3.08 -2.08 -19.47
C PRO A 38 4.41 -1.46 -19.91
N VAL A 39 5.10 -0.83 -18.96
CA VAL A 39 6.49 -0.39 -19.19
C VAL A 39 7.37 -1.60 -19.51
N ALA A 40 8.31 -1.44 -20.44
CA ALA A 40 9.28 -2.48 -20.72
C ALA A 40 10.19 -2.71 -19.49
N LEU A 41 10.25 -3.96 -19.03
CA LEU A 41 11.04 -4.35 -17.87
C LEU A 41 12.46 -4.70 -18.31
N LYS A 42 13.47 -4.34 -17.53
CA LYS A 42 14.84 -4.85 -17.58
C LYS A 42 14.96 -6.16 -16.80
N ALA A 43 14.13 -6.32 -15.79
CA ALA A 43 13.99 -7.54 -15.01
C ALA A 43 13.49 -8.70 -15.88
N THR A 44 13.89 -9.93 -15.55
CA THR A 44 13.51 -11.16 -16.26
C THR A 44 12.58 -12.00 -15.41
N SER A 45 11.75 -12.87 -16.03
CA SER A 45 10.86 -13.79 -15.31
C SER A 45 11.62 -14.63 -14.28
N GLY A 46 10.94 -14.94 -13.17
CA GLY A 46 11.48 -15.76 -12.08
C GLY A 46 10.94 -15.38 -10.71
N VAL A 47 11.49 -16.00 -9.68
CA VAL A 47 11.15 -15.70 -8.28
C VAL A 47 12.03 -14.56 -7.79
N TYR A 48 11.40 -13.60 -7.15
CA TYR A 48 12.03 -12.46 -6.50
C TYR A 48 11.65 -12.46 -5.02
N VAL A 49 12.64 -12.43 -4.16
CA VAL A 49 12.46 -12.38 -2.70
C VAL A 49 12.67 -10.97 -2.18
N MET A 50 11.88 -10.59 -1.21
CA MET A 50 11.94 -9.27 -0.60
C MET A 50 13.31 -9.04 0.07
N ASP A 51 13.88 -7.86 -0.13
CA ASP A 51 15.01 -7.39 0.67
C ASP A 51 14.47 -6.80 1.99
N PRO A 52 14.70 -7.45 3.13
CA PRO A 52 14.19 -6.98 4.41
C PRO A 52 14.83 -5.67 4.88
N THR A 53 15.94 -5.26 4.28
CA THR A 53 16.64 -4.01 4.63
C THR A 53 16.05 -2.80 3.91
N HIS A 54 15.28 -3.04 2.82
CA HIS A 54 14.63 -2.01 2.01
C HIS A 54 13.13 -2.29 1.86
N ALA A 55 12.49 -2.68 2.98
CA ALA A 55 11.06 -2.97 3.00
C ALA A 55 10.36 -2.30 4.18
N SER A 56 9.12 -1.89 3.97
CA SER A 56 8.24 -1.39 5.03
C SER A 56 6.81 -1.88 4.86
N LEU A 57 6.18 -2.24 5.97
CA LEU A 57 4.77 -2.59 6.04
C LEU A 57 4.12 -1.80 7.17
N GLN A 58 3.22 -0.90 6.81
CA GLN A 58 2.50 -0.04 7.74
C GLN A 58 1.00 -0.28 7.61
N TRP A 59 0.29 0.00 8.68
CA TRP A 59 -1.17 0.06 8.68
C TRP A 59 -1.65 1.27 9.46
N SER A 60 -2.82 1.76 9.10
CA SER A 60 -3.48 2.84 9.82
C SER A 60 -4.99 2.66 9.83
N LEU A 61 -5.63 3.25 10.82
CA LEU A 61 -7.08 3.31 10.93
C LEU A 61 -7.51 4.60 11.65
N PRO A 62 -8.73 5.09 11.43
CA PRO A 62 -9.25 6.25 12.14
C PRO A 62 -9.34 6.00 13.65
N HIS A 63 -8.88 6.96 14.44
CA HIS A 63 -9.02 6.96 15.90
C HIS A 63 -9.94 8.10 16.31
N ASN A 64 -11.08 7.78 16.93
CA ASN A 64 -12.13 8.72 17.34
C ASN A 64 -12.58 9.70 16.24
N SER A 65 -12.38 9.36 14.97
CA SER A 65 -12.68 10.21 13.79
C SER A 65 -11.96 11.57 13.77
N ILE A 66 -10.91 11.76 14.57
CA ILE A 66 -10.14 13.01 14.66
C ILE A 66 -8.65 12.85 14.31
N SER A 67 -8.16 11.61 14.26
CA SER A 67 -6.78 11.28 13.86
C SER A 67 -6.72 9.89 13.24
N ASN A 68 -5.57 9.53 12.68
CA ASN A 68 -5.27 8.17 12.30
C ASN A 68 -4.27 7.57 13.30
N TYR A 69 -4.60 6.39 13.80
CA TYR A 69 -3.65 5.55 14.51
C TYR A 69 -2.83 4.81 13.46
N THR A 70 -1.50 4.85 13.55
CA THR A 70 -0.59 4.21 12.59
C THR A 70 0.41 3.36 13.34
N ALA A 71 0.66 2.15 12.83
CA ALA A 71 1.70 1.27 13.31
C ALA A 71 2.35 0.54 12.14
N ARG A 72 3.41 -0.22 12.42
CA ARG A 72 4.12 -1.01 11.43
C ARG A 72 4.35 -2.42 11.94
N PHE A 73 4.66 -3.35 11.02
CA PHE A 73 5.22 -4.64 11.38
C PHE A 73 6.73 -4.63 11.09
N ASN A 74 7.52 -5.14 12.03
CA ASN A 74 8.97 -5.22 11.90
C ASN A 74 9.46 -6.58 11.39
N LYS A 75 8.57 -7.59 11.33
CA LYS A 75 8.88 -8.92 10.78
C LYS A 75 7.79 -9.33 9.81
N PHE A 76 8.13 -9.34 8.56
CA PHE A 76 7.31 -9.81 7.46
C PHE A 76 8.22 -10.25 6.33
N ASP A 77 7.70 -11.07 5.43
CA ASP A 77 8.38 -11.53 4.23
C ASP A 77 7.41 -11.53 3.07
N ALA A 78 7.94 -11.35 1.88
CA ALA A 78 7.16 -11.40 0.65
C ALA A 78 8.00 -11.94 -0.50
N LYS A 79 7.35 -12.62 -1.44
CA LYS A 79 7.96 -13.02 -2.70
C LYS A 79 7.03 -12.76 -3.87
N ILE A 80 7.63 -12.51 -5.03
CA ILE A 80 6.96 -12.30 -6.30
C ILE A 80 7.45 -13.37 -7.27
N THR A 81 6.53 -14.15 -7.85
CA THR A 81 6.81 -14.92 -9.04
C THR A 81 6.44 -14.07 -10.23
N LEU A 82 7.45 -13.49 -10.89
CA LEU A 82 7.29 -12.55 -12.00
C LEU A 82 7.24 -13.31 -13.32
N ASP A 83 6.21 -13.05 -14.12
CA ASP A 83 6.11 -13.46 -15.52
C ASP A 83 6.19 -12.22 -16.42
N THR A 84 7.35 -11.96 -17.02
CA THR A 84 7.54 -10.79 -17.89
C THR A 84 6.91 -10.93 -19.27
N ALA A 85 6.54 -12.14 -19.68
CA ALA A 85 5.83 -12.38 -20.92
C ALA A 85 4.33 -12.06 -20.78
N ASN A 86 3.78 -12.28 -19.58
CA ASN A 86 2.40 -11.92 -19.25
C ASN A 86 2.30 -11.56 -17.76
N LEU A 87 2.41 -10.28 -17.44
CA LEU A 87 2.41 -9.78 -16.06
C LEU A 87 1.15 -10.17 -15.27
N ALA A 88 0.03 -10.44 -15.94
CA ALA A 88 -1.19 -10.92 -15.29
C ALA A 88 -1.05 -12.34 -14.68
N ASN A 89 -0.06 -13.12 -15.11
CA ASN A 89 0.26 -14.44 -14.55
C ASN A 89 1.18 -14.35 -13.33
N SER A 90 1.69 -13.15 -13.01
CA SER A 90 2.56 -12.97 -11.84
C SER A 90 1.80 -13.23 -10.55
N MET A 91 2.51 -13.71 -9.53
CA MET A 91 1.94 -14.05 -8.22
C MET A 91 2.71 -13.35 -7.12
N VAL A 92 1.99 -12.98 -6.05
CA VAL A 92 2.54 -12.38 -4.83
C VAL A 92 2.11 -13.23 -3.64
N GLU A 93 3.06 -13.55 -2.77
CA GLU A 93 2.80 -14.19 -1.48
C GLU A 93 3.50 -13.37 -0.39
N ALA A 94 2.82 -13.14 0.74
CA ALA A 94 3.39 -12.47 1.89
C ALA A 94 2.99 -13.15 3.19
N THR A 95 3.88 -13.08 4.17
CA THR A 95 3.70 -13.61 5.52
C THR A 95 4.15 -12.56 6.52
N ILE A 96 3.31 -12.25 7.51
CA ILE A 96 3.57 -11.23 8.52
C ILE A 96 3.48 -11.87 9.91
N ASP A 97 4.43 -11.57 10.77
CA ASP A 97 4.40 -11.90 12.21
C ASP A 97 3.62 -10.79 12.95
N PRO A 98 2.38 -11.03 13.41
CA PRO A 98 1.61 -10.01 14.12
C PRO A 98 2.22 -9.63 15.47
N ALA A 99 3.05 -10.49 16.07
CA ALA A 99 3.77 -10.17 17.31
C ALA A 99 4.87 -9.11 17.09
N SER A 100 5.25 -8.84 15.85
CA SER A 100 6.24 -7.83 15.50
C SER A 100 5.68 -6.42 15.34
N VAL A 101 4.40 -6.20 15.69
CA VAL A 101 3.79 -4.87 15.59
C VAL A 101 4.57 -3.87 16.45
N ASP A 102 4.84 -2.73 15.83
CA ASP A 102 5.49 -1.59 16.46
C ASP A 102 4.56 -0.37 16.37
N ALA A 103 4.00 -0.03 17.52
CA ALA A 103 3.14 1.12 17.75
C ALA A 103 3.79 2.01 18.80
N ASN A 104 5.03 2.40 18.57
CA ASN A 104 5.84 3.13 19.54
C ASN A 104 5.41 4.61 19.63
N TYR A 105 4.27 4.86 20.28
CA TYR A 105 3.79 6.19 20.58
C TYR A 105 4.51 6.76 21.80
N GLN A 106 4.71 8.08 21.78
CA GLN A 106 5.18 8.81 22.95
C GLN A 106 4.05 8.88 23.99
N GLY A 107 4.40 8.67 25.24
CA GLY A 107 3.47 8.76 26.36
C GLY A 107 3.59 7.58 27.31
N ASP A 108 2.94 7.73 28.47
CA ASP A 108 2.92 6.71 29.52
C ASP A 108 1.76 5.74 29.27
N TYR A 109 2.05 4.61 28.60
CA TYR A 109 1.08 3.55 28.37
C TYR A 109 0.58 2.97 29.69
N VAL A 110 1.47 2.65 30.60
CA VAL A 110 1.12 1.98 31.88
C VAL A 110 0.25 2.89 32.74
N GLY A 111 0.57 4.18 32.82
CA GLY A 111 -0.22 5.15 33.60
C GLY A 111 -1.62 5.36 33.03
N THR A 112 -1.80 5.25 31.71
CA THR A 112 -3.08 5.49 31.06
C THR A 112 -3.90 4.22 30.80
N HIS A 113 -3.26 3.03 30.74
CA HIS A 113 -3.87 1.76 30.37
C HIS A 113 -3.59 0.63 31.37
N ALA A 114 -3.35 0.96 32.64
CA ALA A 114 -3.02 -0.01 33.70
C ALA A 114 -3.98 -1.19 33.80
N ALA A 115 -5.27 -1.00 33.51
CA ALA A 115 -6.29 -2.03 33.55
C ALA A 115 -6.11 -3.14 32.51
N THR A 116 -5.33 -2.91 31.44
CA THR A 116 -5.08 -3.93 30.41
C THR A 116 -4.09 -5.00 30.86
N GLY A 117 -3.20 -4.67 31.80
CA GLY A 117 -2.11 -5.54 32.27
C GLY A 117 -0.92 -5.60 31.32
N PHE A 118 -0.96 -4.97 30.15
CA PHE A 118 0.18 -4.89 29.21
C PHE A 118 1.11 -3.72 29.55
N LYS A 119 2.33 -3.77 29.00
CA LYS A 119 3.38 -2.78 29.36
C LYS A 119 3.61 -1.72 28.27
N SER A 120 3.06 -1.90 27.08
CA SER A 120 3.21 -0.97 25.96
C SER A 120 2.05 -1.11 24.95
N TRP A 121 1.86 -0.10 24.11
CA TRP A 121 0.91 -0.18 22.97
C TRP A 121 1.21 -1.36 22.07
N SER A 122 2.49 -1.61 21.73
CA SER A 122 2.88 -2.72 20.88
C SER A 122 2.51 -4.06 21.51
N GLU A 123 2.75 -4.24 22.81
CA GLU A 123 2.41 -5.49 23.51
C GLU A 123 0.90 -5.69 23.58
N ASP A 124 0.14 -4.65 23.89
CA ASP A 124 -1.33 -4.70 23.93
C ASP A 124 -1.89 -5.07 22.55
N ILE A 125 -1.50 -4.34 21.51
CA ILE A 125 -1.98 -4.62 20.16
C ILE A 125 -1.61 -6.04 19.72
N ALA A 126 -0.39 -6.50 20.01
CA ALA A 126 0.06 -7.83 19.62
C ALA A 126 -0.69 -8.95 20.33
N LYS A 127 -0.83 -8.87 21.66
CA LYS A 127 -1.25 -10.00 22.50
C LYS A 127 -2.72 -9.96 22.91
N ASN A 128 -3.33 -8.79 22.97
CA ASN A 128 -4.72 -8.66 23.40
C ASN A 128 -5.66 -9.38 22.42
N LYS A 129 -6.55 -10.19 22.98
CA LYS A 129 -7.52 -10.99 22.23
C LYS A 129 -8.51 -10.18 21.41
N VAL A 130 -8.69 -8.91 21.74
CA VAL A 130 -9.58 -7.99 21.00
C VAL A 130 -8.86 -7.28 19.83
N PHE A 131 -7.53 -7.45 19.71
CA PHE A 131 -6.72 -6.90 18.64
C PHE A 131 -6.09 -8.01 17.79
N LEU A 132 -4.76 -8.08 17.68
CA LEU A 132 -4.09 -9.04 16.79
C LEU A 132 -4.07 -10.46 17.34
N ASN A 133 -4.17 -10.62 18.66
CA ASN A 133 -4.18 -11.93 19.32
C ASN A 133 -3.09 -12.89 18.78
N ALA A 134 -1.87 -12.38 18.67
CA ALA A 134 -0.75 -13.07 18.00
C ALA A 134 -0.42 -14.44 18.63
N THR A 135 -0.80 -14.66 19.90
CA THR A 135 -0.62 -15.97 20.55
C THR A 135 -1.51 -17.05 19.90
N ALA A 136 -2.74 -16.71 19.55
CA ALA A 136 -3.67 -17.65 18.90
C ALA A 136 -3.51 -17.65 17.38
N PHE A 137 -3.13 -16.53 16.80
CA PHE A 137 -2.97 -16.32 15.37
C PHE A 137 -1.57 -15.80 15.07
N PRO A 138 -0.54 -16.66 15.08
CA PRO A 138 0.86 -16.23 14.99
C PRO A 138 1.28 -15.77 13.60
N GLN A 139 0.39 -15.82 12.62
CA GLN A 139 0.67 -15.47 11.24
C GLN A 139 -0.52 -14.75 10.60
N ILE A 140 -0.21 -13.68 9.83
CA ILE A 140 -1.09 -13.09 8.83
C ILE A 140 -0.50 -13.44 7.47
N THR A 141 -1.32 -13.90 6.51
CA THR A 141 -0.83 -14.27 5.17
C THR A 141 -1.66 -13.60 4.09
N PHE A 142 -1.00 -13.29 2.98
CA PHE A 142 -1.64 -12.84 1.76
C PHE A 142 -1.13 -13.66 0.58
N LYS A 143 -2.05 -14.14 -0.27
CA LYS A 143 -1.72 -14.84 -1.50
C LYS A 143 -2.56 -14.30 -2.64
N SER A 144 -1.91 -13.74 -3.66
CA SER A 144 -2.62 -13.20 -4.81
C SER A 144 -3.37 -14.30 -5.58
N THR A 145 -4.57 -13.96 -6.02
CA THR A 145 -5.42 -14.81 -6.87
C THR A 145 -5.60 -14.21 -8.26
N LYS A 146 -5.34 -12.88 -8.40
CA LYS A 146 -5.50 -12.16 -9.66
C LYS A 146 -4.59 -10.92 -9.69
N VAL A 147 -3.99 -10.66 -10.84
CA VAL A 147 -3.27 -9.43 -11.15
C VAL A 147 -3.91 -8.79 -12.38
N GLU A 148 -4.37 -7.56 -12.27
CA GLU A 148 -4.99 -6.77 -13.34
C GLU A 148 -4.20 -5.49 -13.57
N LEU A 149 -3.60 -5.36 -14.74
CA LEU A 149 -2.92 -4.13 -15.11
C LEU A 149 -3.93 -2.99 -15.29
N THR A 150 -3.70 -1.86 -14.65
CA THR A 150 -4.58 -0.68 -14.69
C THR A 150 -3.93 0.52 -15.37
N GLY A 151 -2.64 0.42 -15.68
CA GLY A 151 -1.85 1.44 -16.36
C GLY A 151 -0.47 0.91 -16.70
N THR A 152 0.40 1.79 -17.19
CA THR A 152 1.76 1.43 -17.61
C THR A 152 2.62 0.90 -16.46
N ARG A 153 2.36 1.35 -15.23
CA ARG A 153 3.11 1.02 -14.02
C ARG A 153 2.22 0.61 -12.85
N THR A 154 0.91 0.46 -13.06
CA THR A 154 -0.05 0.20 -12.00
C THR A 154 -0.85 -1.07 -12.27
N ALA A 155 -1.20 -1.74 -11.18
CA ALA A 155 -2.03 -2.94 -11.22
C ALA A 155 -2.93 -3.01 -9.98
N LYS A 156 -4.06 -3.71 -10.11
CA LYS A 156 -4.81 -4.25 -8.98
C LYS A 156 -4.37 -5.68 -8.73
N VAL A 157 -3.94 -5.94 -7.49
CA VAL A 157 -3.57 -7.27 -7.02
C VAL A 157 -4.63 -7.74 -6.03
N THR A 158 -5.53 -8.60 -6.47
CA THR A 158 -6.52 -9.24 -5.58
C THR A 158 -5.94 -10.53 -5.04
N GLY A 159 -6.12 -10.79 -3.77
CA GLY A 159 -5.62 -12.00 -3.12
C GLY A 159 -6.39 -12.34 -1.84
N ASP A 160 -6.18 -13.55 -1.37
CA ASP A 160 -6.74 -14.06 -0.14
C ASP A 160 -5.88 -13.57 1.04
N LEU A 161 -6.45 -12.69 1.86
CA LEU A 161 -5.88 -12.28 3.14
C LEU A 161 -6.42 -13.20 4.24
N THR A 162 -5.52 -13.89 4.95
CA THR A 162 -5.88 -14.63 6.18
C THR A 162 -5.44 -13.79 7.38
N PHE A 163 -6.41 -13.34 8.16
CA PHE A 163 -6.22 -12.53 9.36
C PHE A 163 -7.15 -13.03 10.46
N LEU A 164 -6.65 -13.17 11.69
CA LEU A 164 -7.40 -13.75 12.83
C LEU A 164 -8.08 -15.10 12.51
N GLY A 165 -7.44 -15.92 11.68
CA GLY A 165 -7.97 -17.22 11.27
C GLY A 165 -9.09 -17.15 10.22
N VAL A 166 -9.49 -15.97 9.77
CA VAL A 166 -10.50 -15.75 8.73
C VAL A 166 -9.81 -15.38 7.42
N THR A 167 -10.25 -15.98 6.32
CA THR A 167 -9.74 -15.68 4.98
C THR A 167 -10.77 -14.91 4.17
N LYS A 168 -10.39 -13.75 3.62
CA LYS A 168 -11.24 -12.92 2.76
C LYS A 168 -10.42 -12.34 1.60
N PRO A 169 -11.06 -12.08 0.45
CA PRO A 169 -10.40 -11.40 -0.64
C PRO A 169 -10.15 -9.93 -0.29
N VAL A 170 -8.93 -9.47 -0.55
CA VAL A 170 -8.52 -8.05 -0.43
C VAL A 170 -7.82 -7.65 -1.72
N THR A 171 -8.07 -6.44 -2.18
CA THR A 171 -7.42 -5.88 -3.37
C THR A 171 -6.46 -4.78 -2.96
N LEU A 172 -5.24 -4.86 -3.50
CA LEU A 172 -4.19 -3.87 -3.34
C LEU A 172 -4.02 -3.11 -4.66
N ASP A 173 -3.92 -1.80 -4.58
CA ASP A 173 -3.46 -0.95 -5.69
C ASP A 173 -1.94 -0.93 -5.66
N ALA A 174 -1.31 -1.60 -6.62
CA ALA A 174 0.13 -1.75 -6.72
C ALA A 174 0.72 -0.79 -7.75
N THR A 175 1.89 -0.25 -7.45
CA THR A 175 2.70 0.58 -8.33
C THR A 175 4.07 -0.04 -8.51
N PHE A 176 4.50 -0.22 -9.74
CA PHE A 176 5.87 -0.59 -10.09
C PHE A 176 6.75 0.65 -10.01
N ASN A 177 7.70 0.69 -9.08
CA ASN A 177 8.59 1.81 -8.85
C ASN A 177 9.75 1.83 -9.84
N GLY A 178 10.26 0.65 -10.21
CA GLY A 178 11.35 0.49 -11.16
C GLY A 178 12.01 -0.87 -11.05
N ASP A 179 12.99 -1.08 -11.92
CA ASP A 179 13.79 -2.28 -11.93
C ASP A 179 15.24 -1.99 -12.29
N LEU A 180 16.12 -2.90 -11.87
CA LEU A 180 17.52 -2.94 -12.19
C LEU A 180 17.82 -4.29 -12.84
N GLU A 181 18.55 -4.28 -13.96
CA GLU A 181 19.09 -5.50 -14.58
C GLU A 181 20.09 -6.19 -13.63
N LYS A 182 20.82 -5.39 -12.85
CA LYS A 182 21.77 -5.85 -11.83
C LYS A 182 21.72 -4.92 -10.63
N HIS A 183 21.45 -5.48 -9.44
CA HIS A 183 21.49 -4.74 -8.19
C HIS A 183 22.94 -4.31 -7.88
N PRO A 184 23.16 -3.11 -7.27
CA PRO A 184 24.52 -2.60 -7.00
C PRO A 184 25.39 -3.52 -6.12
N PHE A 185 24.77 -4.19 -5.17
CA PHE A 185 25.48 -5.00 -4.16
C PHE A 185 25.27 -6.51 -4.32
N VAL A 186 24.30 -6.94 -5.15
CA VAL A 186 23.99 -8.34 -5.38
C VAL A 186 24.01 -8.59 -6.90
N PRO A 187 24.70 -9.64 -7.41
CA PRO A 187 24.79 -9.88 -8.86
C PRO A 187 23.50 -10.50 -9.42
N ALA A 188 22.37 -9.89 -9.16
CA ALA A 188 21.03 -10.33 -9.58
C ALA A 188 20.15 -9.14 -9.96
N PRO A 189 19.13 -9.32 -10.81
CA PRO A 189 18.11 -8.32 -11.06
C PRO A 189 17.33 -7.96 -9.80
N ALA A 190 16.87 -6.71 -9.72
CA ALA A 190 16.01 -6.23 -8.65
C ALA A 190 14.79 -5.49 -9.20
N ILE A 191 13.69 -5.53 -8.47
CA ILE A 191 12.43 -4.83 -8.80
C ILE A 191 11.90 -4.14 -7.54
N GLY A 192 11.26 -2.99 -7.69
CA GLY A 192 10.66 -2.23 -6.59
C GLY A 192 9.17 -2.03 -6.78
N PHE A 193 8.40 -2.21 -5.71
CA PHE A 193 6.97 -2.01 -5.68
C PHE A 193 6.50 -1.27 -4.43
N SER A 194 5.48 -0.42 -4.62
CA SER A 194 4.62 0.10 -3.56
C SER A 194 3.23 -0.47 -3.72
N ALA A 195 2.52 -0.70 -2.63
CA ALA A 195 1.13 -1.11 -2.67
C ALA A 195 0.32 -0.48 -1.53
N GLU A 196 -0.93 -0.13 -1.82
CA GLU A 196 -1.89 0.31 -0.82
C GLU A 196 -3.19 -0.50 -0.95
N GLY A 197 -3.80 -0.85 0.17
CA GLY A 197 -5.09 -1.52 0.19
C GLY A 197 -5.87 -1.22 1.45
N LYS A 198 -7.17 -1.55 1.40
CA LYS A 198 -8.09 -1.32 2.50
C LYS A 198 -8.95 -2.53 2.74
N PHE A 199 -9.24 -2.79 4.01
CA PHE A 199 -10.21 -3.81 4.41
C PHE A 199 -10.90 -3.40 5.72
N LYS A 200 -12.04 -4.01 6.01
CA LYS A 200 -12.73 -3.84 7.28
C LYS A 200 -12.25 -4.90 8.27
N ARG A 201 -11.78 -4.48 9.44
CA ARG A 201 -11.34 -5.42 10.48
C ARG A 201 -12.48 -6.28 11.04
N THR A 202 -13.73 -5.78 10.98
CA THR A 202 -14.92 -6.54 11.35
C THR A 202 -15.19 -7.72 10.43
N ASP A 203 -14.78 -7.67 9.15
CA ASP A 203 -14.91 -8.80 8.21
C ASP A 203 -14.08 -10.01 8.66
N PHE A 204 -13.07 -9.79 9.51
CA PHE A 204 -12.19 -10.80 10.08
C PHE A 204 -12.52 -11.13 11.55
N GLY A 205 -13.68 -10.69 12.04
CA GLY A 205 -14.15 -11.01 13.39
C GLY A 205 -13.64 -10.09 14.51
N MET A 206 -12.88 -9.05 14.18
CA MET A 206 -12.46 -8.06 15.18
C MET A 206 -13.64 -7.16 15.52
N ALA A 207 -13.99 -7.06 16.81
CA ALA A 207 -15.11 -6.23 17.25
C ALA A 207 -14.85 -4.73 17.02
N LEU A 208 -15.90 -3.98 16.72
CA LEU A 208 -15.85 -2.52 16.74
C LEU A 208 -15.58 -2.03 18.17
N GLY A 209 -14.79 -0.96 18.25
CA GLY A 209 -14.44 -0.26 19.48
C GLY A 209 -14.34 1.24 19.20
N PRO A 210 -13.58 1.99 19.99
CA PRO A 210 -13.39 3.43 19.78
C PRO A 210 -12.60 3.78 18.51
N VAL A 211 -11.99 2.78 17.86
CA VAL A 211 -11.24 2.96 16.62
C VAL A 211 -12.05 2.55 15.40
N GLY A 212 -11.76 3.15 14.24
CA GLY A 212 -12.45 2.91 12.99
C GLY A 212 -12.39 1.47 12.51
N ASP A 213 -13.29 1.10 11.62
CA ASP A 213 -13.40 -0.23 11.05
C ASP A 213 -12.43 -0.45 9.87
N GLU A 214 -12.28 0.56 9.03
CA GLU A 214 -11.43 0.48 7.84
C GLU A 214 -9.95 0.58 8.22
N VAL A 215 -9.21 -0.45 7.88
CA VAL A 215 -7.74 -0.50 7.98
C VAL A 215 -7.16 -0.21 6.61
N THR A 216 -6.26 0.77 6.54
CA THR A 216 -5.43 1.04 5.35
C THR A 216 -4.08 0.40 5.56
N ILE A 217 -3.63 -0.40 4.58
CA ILE A 217 -2.29 -1.00 4.54
C ILE A 217 -1.45 -0.26 3.51
N ARG A 218 -0.18 0.00 3.84
CA ARG A 218 0.85 0.51 2.92
C ARG A 218 2.06 -0.38 2.98
N PHE A 219 2.50 -0.78 1.82
CA PHE A 219 3.67 -1.64 1.62
C PHE A 219 4.61 -1.00 0.61
N ASP A 220 5.91 -1.00 0.91
CA ASP A 220 6.98 -0.60 0.00
C ASP A 220 8.13 -1.58 0.16
N ALA A 221 8.65 -2.11 -0.94
CA ALA A 221 9.81 -3.00 -0.89
C ALA A 221 10.59 -3.08 -2.20
N GLU A 222 11.87 -3.40 -2.04
CA GLU A 222 12.71 -3.93 -3.09
C GLU A 222 12.70 -5.46 -3.02
N PHE A 223 12.81 -6.09 -4.18
CA PHE A 223 12.87 -7.54 -4.33
C PHE A 223 14.05 -7.90 -5.22
N ILE A 224 14.82 -8.90 -4.81
CA ILE A 224 15.99 -9.38 -5.51
C ILE A 224 15.66 -10.75 -6.10
N LYS A 225 16.02 -10.96 -7.37
CA LYS A 225 15.81 -12.25 -8.04
C LYS A 225 16.60 -13.35 -7.34
N GLU A 226 15.91 -14.45 -7.02
CA GLU A 226 16.59 -15.67 -6.56
C GLU A 226 17.55 -16.17 -7.64
N VAL A 227 18.80 -16.34 -7.22
CA VAL A 227 19.82 -16.99 -8.07
C VAL A 227 19.88 -18.45 -7.63
N ALA A 228 19.61 -19.37 -8.53
CA ALA A 228 19.80 -20.78 -8.23
C ALA A 228 21.24 -21.02 -7.70
N PRO A 229 21.42 -21.83 -6.64
CA PRO A 229 22.75 -22.20 -6.20
C PRO A 229 23.56 -22.72 -7.38
N ALA A 230 24.79 -22.21 -7.55
CA ALA A 230 25.68 -22.75 -8.56
C ALA A 230 25.80 -24.27 -8.37
N ALA A 231 25.57 -25.04 -9.44
CA ALA A 231 25.79 -26.48 -9.38
C ALA A 231 27.20 -26.75 -8.86
N PRO A 232 27.40 -27.73 -7.95
CA PRO A 232 28.73 -28.08 -7.48
C PRO A 232 29.63 -28.35 -8.69
N ALA A 233 30.80 -27.72 -8.70
CA ALA A 233 31.78 -27.96 -9.74
C ALA A 233 32.06 -29.48 -9.82
N ALA A 234 31.94 -30.06 -11.00
CA ALA A 234 32.30 -31.45 -11.21
C ALA A 234 33.74 -31.67 -10.72
N PRO A 235 34.03 -32.76 -9.99
CA PRO A 235 35.38 -33.04 -9.57
C PRO A 235 36.30 -33.09 -10.80
N ALA A 236 37.41 -32.36 -10.71
CA ALA A 236 38.44 -32.39 -11.73
C ALA A 236 38.95 -33.85 -11.89
N ALA A 237 38.91 -34.35 -13.12
CA ALA A 237 39.34 -35.70 -13.47
C ALA A 237 40.88 -35.80 -13.42
#